data_f31ebf3a809e5fbd7eea9ff1ac54df55
#
_entry.id   f31ebf3a809e5fbd7eea9ff1ac54df55
#
_cell.length_a   1.000
_cell.length_b   1.000
_cell.length_c   1.000
_cell.angle_alpha   90.00
_cell.angle_beta   90.00
_cell.angle_gamma   90.00
#
_symmetry.space_group_name_H-M   'P 1'
#
loop_
_entity.id
_entity.type
_entity.pdbx_description
1 polymer ?
#
loop_
_entity_poly.entity_id
_entity_poly.type
_entity_poly.pdbx_seq_one_letter_code
_entity_poly.pdbx_strand_id
1 'polypeptide(L)'
;MTLNTKNKLITTILALLISISSSGQKPILFIGATAHIGNGEVIKNSAISIKNGRFDLVADATMIRIDPNAFDTIYKIYGKHIYPSFILPNTTLGITEIDAVRASRDYKEIGEIN
;
A
#
# COMPACT_ATOMS: atom_id res chain seq x y z
N MET A 1 -5.20 -46.33 -11.96
CA MET A 1 -5.74 -45.65 -13.15
C MET A 1 -4.64 -44.75 -13.71
N THR A 2 -3.88 -45.24 -14.72
CA THR A 2 -2.73 -44.54 -15.29
C THR A 2 -3.24 -43.52 -16.31
N LEU A 3 -3.09 -42.25 -16.03
CA LEU A 3 -3.39 -41.20 -17.00
C LEU A 3 -2.56 -41.41 -18.28
N ASN A 4 -3.25 -41.43 -19.43
CA ASN A 4 -2.64 -41.56 -20.74
C ASN A 4 -1.61 -40.42 -20.95
N THR A 5 -0.47 -40.71 -21.58
CA THR A 5 0.64 -39.80 -21.83
C THR A 5 0.19 -38.49 -22.49
N LYS A 6 -0.80 -38.58 -23.40
CA LYS A 6 -1.43 -37.41 -24.05
C LYS A 6 -2.13 -36.50 -23.04
N ASN A 7 -2.85 -37.05 -22.06
CA ASN A 7 -3.53 -36.24 -21.04
C ASN A 7 -2.54 -35.58 -20.08
N LYS A 8 -1.44 -36.25 -19.74
CA LYS A 8 -0.35 -35.66 -18.94
C LYS A 8 0.26 -34.45 -19.65
N LEU A 9 0.52 -34.58 -20.95
CA LEU A 9 1.08 -33.49 -21.77
C LEU A 9 0.14 -32.28 -21.81
N ILE A 10 -1.15 -32.50 -22.04
CA ILE A 10 -2.17 -31.44 -22.07
C ILE A 10 -2.28 -30.75 -20.72
N THR A 11 -2.28 -31.49 -19.62
CA THR A 11 -2.34 -30.90 -18.26
C THR A 11 -1.11 -30.07 -17.94
N THR A 12 0.07 -30.54 -18.37
CA THR A 12 1.32 -29.78 -18.16
C THR A 12 1.34 -28.47 -18.97
N ILE A 13 0.89 -28.50 -20.23
CA ILE A 13 0.80 -27.30 -21.07
C ILE A 13 -0.23 -26.31 -20.51
N LEU A 14 -1.39 -26.81 -20.03
CA LEU A 14 -2.42 -25.97 -19.42
C LEU A 14 -1.93 -25.31 -18.13
N ALA A 15 -1.20 -26.04 -17.28
CA ALA A 15 -0.58 -25.49 -16.07
C ALA A 15 0.48 -24.45 -16.39
N LEU A 16 1.26 -24.64 -17.44
CA LEU A 16 2.27 -23.70 -17.90
C LEU A 16 1.63 -22.40 -18.42
N LEU A 17 0.52 -22.49 -19.16
CA LEU A 17 -0.22 -21.33 -19.67
C LEU A 17 -0.83 -20.48 -18.55
N ILE A 18 -1.31 -21.09 -17.47
CA ILE A 18 -1.87 -20.37 -16.31
C ILE A 18 -0.79 -19.59 -15.56
N SER A 19 0.44 -20.10 -15.52
CA SER A 19 1.57 -19.46 -14.82
C SER A 19 2.02 -18.13 -15.48
N ILE A 20 1.72 -17.90 -16.75
CA ILE A 20 2.16 -16.72 -17.50
C ILE A 20 1.24 -15.51 -17.27
N SER A 21 0.05 -15.69 -16.71
CA SER A 21 -0.97 -14.63 -16.55
C SER A 21 -0.77 -13.72 -15.35
N SER A 22 0.35 -13.78 -14.63
CA SER A 22 0.66 -12.88 -13.52
C SER A 22 1.11 -11.51 -14.03
N SER A 23 0.17 -10.71 -14.53
CA SER A 23 0.41 -9.30 -14.82
C SER A 23 0.57 -8.55 -13.50
N GLY A 24 1.79 -8.17 -13.16
CA GLY A 24 2.06 -7.35 -11.99
C GLY A 24 1.27 -6.03 -12.08
N GLN A 25 0.62 -5.62 -10.98
CA GLN A 25 -0.09 -4.35 -10.91
C GLN A 25 0.87 -3.20 -11.25
N LYS A 26 0.44 -2.32 -12.18
CA LYS A 26 1.17 -1.08 -12.43
C LYS A 26 1.09 -0.17 -11.19
N PRO A 27 2.13 0.60 -10.91
CA PRO A 27 2.12 1.54 -9.80
C PRO A 27 1.14 2.70 -10.03
N ILE A 28 0.69 3.31 -8.94
CA ILE A 28 -0.05 4.57 -8.94
C ILE A 28 0.94 5.70 -8.68
N LEU A 29 0.85 6.80 -9.41
CA LEU A 29 1.72 7.96 -9.27
C LEU A 29 0.95 9.17 -8.72
N PHE A 30 1.47 9.80 -7.69
CA PHE A 30 1.07 11.13 -7.20
C PHE A 30 2.14 12.14 -7.59
N ILE A 31 1.77 13.23 -8.28
CA ILE A 31 2.72 14.22 -8.80
C ILE A 31 2.31 15.66 -8.47
N GLY A 32 3.29 16.51 -8.16
CA GLY A 32 3.13 17.96 -8.03
C GLY A 32 2.82 18.46 -6.63
N ALA A 33 2.72 17.57 -5.62
CA ALA A 33 2.55 17.98 -4.24
C ALA A 33 3.88 18.40 -3.59
N THR A 34 3.78 19.16 -2.49
CA THR A 34 4.88 19.34 -1.56
C THR A 34 4.90 18.18 -0.58
N ALA A 35 5.92 17.34 -0.66
CA ALA A 35 6.06 16.16 0.23
C ALA A 35 6.99 16.48 1.40
N HIS A 36 6.51 16.24 2.62
CA HIS A 36 7.27 16.31 3.86
C HIS A 36 7.66 14.89 4.26
N ILE A 37 8.97 14.56 4.19
CA ILE A 37 9.42 13.15 4.35
C ILE A 37 9.49 12.71 5.81
N GLY A 38 9.38 13.65 6.76
CA GLY A 38 9.39 13.33 8.19
C GLY A 38 10.78 13.39 8.85
N ASN A 39 11.84 13.55 8.07
CA ASN A 39 13.22 13.74 8.54
C ASN A 39 13.65 15.21 8.53
N GLY A 40 12.72 16.14 8.23
CA GLY A 40 12.96 17.56 8.03
C GLY A 40 13.14 17.98 6.57
N GLU A 41 13.28 17.02 5.66
CA GLU A 41 13.39 17.27 4.23
C GLU A 41 12.01 17.52 3.60
N VAL A 42 11.96 18.46 2.65
CA VAL A 42 10.75 18.86 1.94
C VAL A 42 11.00 18.88 0.44
N ILE A 43 10.25 18.09 -0.32
CA ILE A 43 10.28 18.05 -1.78
C ILE A 43 9.12 18.87 -2.33
N LYS A 44 9.39 20.05 -2.93
CA LYS A 44 8.36 21.00 -3.36
C LYS A 44 7.51 20.52 -4.55
N ASN A 45 8.07 19.72 -5.42
CA ASN A 45 7.39 19.15 -6.58
C ASN A 45 7.61 17.65 -6.62
N SER A 46 6.96 16.94 -5.71
CA SER A 46 7.21 15.53 -5.51
C SER A 46 6.58 14.65 -6.59
N ALA A 47 7.25 13.55 -6.91
CA ALA A 47 6.73 12.39 -7.59
C ALA A 47 6.81 11.19 -6.64
N ILE A 48 5.65 10.68 -6.23
CA ILE A 48 5.55 9.56 -5.30
C ILE A 48 4.78 8.45 -5.97
N SER A 49 5.40 7.29 -6.17
CA SER A 49 4.70 6.12 -6.69
C SER A 49 4.52 5.05 -5.62
N ILE A 50 3.37 4.38 -5.70
CA ILE A 50 3.00 3.30 -4.80
C ILE A 50 2.72 2.05 -5.64
N LYS A 51 3.39 0.96 -5.30
CA LYS A 51 3.22 -0.36 -5.90
C LYS A 51 3.10 -1.42 -4.82
N ASN A 52 2.08 -2.26 -4.90
CA ASN A 52 1.84 -3.35 -3.93
C ASN A 52 1.85 -2.87 -2.46
N GLY A 53 1.24 -1.70 -2.18
CA GLY A 53 1.17 -1.13 -0.83
C GLY A 53 2.48 -0.57 -0.27
N ARG A 54 3.51 -0.39 -1.12
CA ARG A 54 4.80 0.17 -0.73
C ARG A 54 5.17 1.35 -1.61
N PHE A 55 5.98 2.25 -1.08
CA PHE A 55 6.61 3.29 -1.88
C PHE A 55 7.62 2.65 -2.84
N ASP A 56 7.41 2.88 -4.13
CA ASP A 56 8.29 2.42 -5.21
C ASP A 56 9.24 3.54 -5.65
N LEU A 57 8.76 4.79 -5.61
CA LEU A 57 9.52 5.98 -5.94
C LEU A 57 9.11 7.13 -5.02
N VAL A 58 10.10 7.87 -4.51
CA VAL A 58 9.91 9.19 -3.85
C VAL A 58 11.03 10.08 -4.34
N ALA A 59 10.71 11.08 -5.17
CA ALA A 59 11.72 11.95 -5.78
C ALA A 59 11.13 13.33 -6.13
N ASP A 60 11.99 14.27 -6.51
CA ASP A 60 11.58 15.51 -7.15
C ASP A 60 11.23 15.25 -8.62
N ALA A 61 10.01 15.61 -9.02
CA ALA A 61 9.51 15.39 -10.37
C ALA A 61 10.29 16.17 -11.44
N THR A 62 11.05 17.21 -11.05
CA THR A 62 11.90 17.99 -11.97
C THR A 62 13.20 17.27 -12.30
N MET A 63 13.63 16.35 -11.44
CA MET A 63 14.91 15.65 -11.57
C MET A 63 14.79 14.30 -12.29
N ILE A 64 13.56 13.80 -12.51
CA ILE A 64 13.32 12.49 -13.07
C ILE A 64 12.50 12.57 -14.35
N ARG A 65 12.72 11.62 -15.24
CA ARG A 65 11.86 11.43 -16.42
C ARG A 65 10.75 10.45 -16.09
N ILE A 66 9.52 10.92 -16.17
CA ILE A 66 8.33 10.12 -15.90
C ILE A 66 7.75 9.65 -17.23
N ASP A 67 7.64 8.32 -17.42
CA ASP A 67 6.87 7.72 -18.53
C ASP A 67 5.44 7.49 -18.04
N PRO A 68 4.42 8.20 -18.61
CA PRO A 68 3.04 8.03 -18.19
C PRO A 68 2.50 6.62 -18.38
N ASN A 69 3.02 5.86 -19.35
CA ASN A 69 2.56 4.50 -19.65
C ASN A 69 3.01 3.46 -18.61
N ALA A 70 3.99 3.82 -17.78
CA ALA A 70 4.49 2.95 -16.72
C ALA A 70 3.52 2.84 -15.51
N PHE A 71 2.56 3.76 -15.42
CA PHE A 71 1.63 3.87 -14.29
C PHE A 71 0.21 3.48 -14.69
N ASP A 72 -0.54 2.94 -13.74
CA ASP A 72 -1.96 2.65 -13.90
C ASP A 72 -2.79 3.93 -13.85
N THR A 73 -2.50 4.76 -12.85
CA THR A 73 -3.18 6.04 -12.63
C THR A 73 -2.19 7.10 -12.18
N ILE A 74 -2.35 8.32 -12.70
CA ILE A 74 -1.54 9.48 -12.31
C ILE A 74 -2.45 10.54 -11.68
N TYR A 75 -2.27 10.80 -10.39
CA TYR A 75 -2.95 11.85 -9.66
C TYR A 75 -2.10 13.13 -9.65
N LYS A 76 -2.60 14.16 -10.31
CA LYS A 76 -2.00 15.51 -10.29
C LYS A 76 -2.55 16.28 -9.09
N ILE A 77 -1.73 16.51 -8.09
CA ILE A 77 -2.13 17.10 -6.79
C ILE A 77 -1.33 18.36 -6.47
N TYR A 78 -1.22 19.23 -7.46
CA TYR A 78 -0.52 20.50 -7.31
C TYR A 78 -1.08 21.38 -6.18
N GLY A 79 -0.20 22.07 -5.45
CA GLY A 79 -0.57 22.95 -4.35
C GLY A 79 -1.03 22.24 -3.07
N LYS A 80 -1.02 20.91 -3.06
CA LYS A 80 -1.33 20.12 -1.86
C LYS A 80 -0.05 19.69 -1.13
N HIS A 81 -0.19 19.36 0.13
CA HIS A 81 0.88 18.84 0.96
C HIS A 81 0.63 17.37 1.30
N ILE A 82 1.70 16.58 1.28
CA ILE A 82 1.70 15.17 1.72
C ILE A 82 2.58 15.08 2.96
N TYR A 83 2.05 14.44 3.99
CA TYR A 83 2.75 14.18 5.26
C TYR A 83 2.74 12.69 5.58
N PRO A 84 3.77 12.15 6.23
CA PRO A 84 3.67 10.81 6.82
C PRO A 84 2.58 10.81 7.90
N SER A 85 1.86 9.70 8.03
CA SER A 85 0.86 9.53 9.06
C SER A 85 1.51 9.35 10.43
N PHE A 86 0.77 9.68 11.49
CA PHE A 86 1.19 9.38 12.86
C PHE A 86 0.96 7.89 13.15
N ILE A 87 1.94 7.26 13.77
CA ILE A 87 1.84 5.89 14.29
C ILE A 87 1.71 6.00 15.80
N LEU A 88 0.56 5.62 16.33
CA LEU A 88 0.29 5.55 17.78
C LEU A 88 0.33 4.08 18.21
N PRO A 89 1.49 3.56 18.62
CA PRO A 89 1.65 2.13 18.93
C PRO A 89 0.92 1.72 20.21
N ASN A 90 0.60 2.70 21.07
CA ASN A 90 -0.10 2.47 22.33
C ASN A 90 -1.23 3.51 22.47
N THR A 91 -2.43 3.17 22.03
CA THR A 91 -3.60 4.05 22.05
C THR A 91 -4.81 3.32 22.61
N THR A 92 -5.63 4.04 23.37
CA THR A 92 -6.95 3.59 23.83
C THR A 92 -8.06 3.96 22.86
N LEU A 93 -7.72 4.55 21.72
CA LEU A 93 -8.69 4.95 20.68
C LEU A 93 -9.46 3.72 20.17
N GLY A 94 -10.78 3.72 20.30
CA GLY A 94 -11.65 2.60 19.95
C GLY A 94 -11.90 1.61 21.11
N ILE A 95 -11.17 1.72 22.22
CA ILE A 95 -11.39 0.92 23.43
C ILE A 95 -12.24 1.70 24.44
N THR A 96 -12.16 3.02 24.40
CA THR A 96 -12.91 3.92 25.29
C THR A 96 -13.86 4.78 24.46
N GLU A 97 -15.15 4.55 24.60
CA GLU A 97 -16.17 5.34 23.89
C GLU A 97 -16.38 6.70 24.57
N ILE A 98 -16.58 6.71 25.87
CA ILE A 98 -16.77 7.91 26.68
C ILE A 98 -15.93 7.80 27.94
N ASP A 99 -14.92 8.64 28.09
CA ASP A 99 -14.00 8.60 29.23
C ASP A 99 -14.68 8.88 30.59
N ALA A 100 -15.82 9.56 30.59
CA ALA A 100 -16.63 9.85 31.78
C ALA A 100 -17.46 8.65 32.29
N VAL A 101 -17.70 7.63 31.46
CA VAL A 101 -18.52 6.48 31.81
C VAL A 101 -17.61 5.30 32.15
N ARG A 102 -17.57 4.92 33.44
CA ARG A 102 -16.70 3.85 33.93
C ARG A 102 -16.93 2.48 33.28
N ALA A 103 -18.17 2.19 32.87
CA ALA A 103 -18.57 0.93 32.23
C ALA A 103 -18.05 0.79 30.80
N SER A 104 -17.68 1.91 30.13
CA SER A 104 -17.14 1.90 28.76
C SER A 104 -15.59 1.97 28.69
N ARG A 105 -14.93 1.87 29.85
CA ARG A 105 -13.46 1.85 29.94
C ARG A 105 -12.96 0.41 29.96
N ASP A 106 -12.59 -0.08 28.81
CA ASP A 106 -12.07 -1.44 28.65
C ASP A 106 -10.54 -1.43 28.47
N TYR A 107 -9.83 -0.91 29.47
CA TYR A 107 -8.35 -0.86 29.46
C TYR A 107 -7.69 -2.17 29.89
N LYS A 108 -8.44 -3.05 30.56
CA LYS A 108 -7.93 -4.32 31.07
C LYS A 108 -8.99 -5.39 30.85
N GLU A 109 -8.61 -6.42 30.18
CA GLU A 109 -9.36 -7.67 30.19
C GLU A 109 -9.30 -8.26 31.61
N ILE A 110 -10.38 -8.08 32.38
CA ILE A 110 -10.56 -8.76 33.68
C ILE A 110 -11.34 -10.04 33.37
N GLY A 111 -10.67 -11.01 32.77
CA GLY A 111 -11.18 -12.36 32.61
C GLY A 111 -10.60 -13.25 33.71
N GLU A 112 -11.44 -13.97 34.43
CA GLU A 112 -10.99 -15.13 35.19
C GLU A 112 -10.60 -16.21 34.19
N ILE A 113 -9.30 -16.59 34.18
CA ILE A 113 -8.83 -17.77 33.49
C ILE A 113 -9.23 -18.98 34.34
N ASN A 114 -10.32 -19.66 33.99
CA ASN A 114 -10.69 -20.96 34.53
C ASN A 114 -9.92 -22.08 33.83
#